data_82cb1f230e34238313b5e1c2d45b75ba
#
_entry.id   82cb1f230e34238313b5e1c2d45b75ba
#
_cell.length_a   1.000
_cell.length_b   1.000
_cell.length_c   1.000
_cell.angle_alpha   90.00
_cell.angle_beta   90.00
_cell.angle_gamma   90.00
#
_symmetry.space_group_name_H-M   'P 1'
#
loop_
_entity.id
_entity.type
_entity.pdbx_description
1 polymer ?
#
loop_
_entity_poly.entity_id
_entity_poly.type
_entity_poly.pdbx_seq_one_letter_code
_entity_poly.pdbx_strand_id
1 'polypeptide(L)'
;MKKLIQTIAVAAMMALAIVSCKKNQETIADEPQETVKNADKVLQYIKDLGFPAESIVDNGNEFVVEEDILFPKNMVVPFVTEGPKTEQYYTGSIVNSTNKLNIRVFIDPSMTSMTSEINSGIAQWNGVPNSTLRFNVVTAAPYDILIKDENLGSGTCGQGQFPSGGSAGALIKINKSYIAGNSFAQRARTICHEFGHCISFRHTNWAARGESTATNVPGVTGTDASSLMNGGQCNSGATVLSTKDKDATAALY
;
A
#
# COMPACT_ATOMS: atom_id res chain seq x y z
N MET A 1 76.12 11.40 -51.77
CA MET A 1 76.05 12.86 -51.65
C MET A 1 75.20 13.16 -50.37
N LYS A 2 75.86 13.54 -49.25
CA LYS A 2 75.68 14.80 -48.50
C LYS A 2 74.17 15.04 -48.15
N LYS A 3 73.78 15.25 -46.92
CA LYS A 3 74.34 15.97 -45.73
C LYS A 3 73.68 15.52 -44.47
N LEU A 4 74.43 15.29 -43.50
CA LEU A 4 74.44 15.54 -42.10
C LEU A 4 73.72 16.85 -41.72
N ILE A 5 72.74 16.79 -40.81
CA ILE A 5 72.40 17.94 -39.93
C ILE A 5 72.09 17.39 -38.57
N GLN A 6 72.82 17.88 -37.61
CA GLN A 6 72.70 17.71 -36.18
C GLN A 6 71.38 18.31 -35.68
N THR A 7 70.79 17.68 -34.69
CA THR A 7 69.76 18.34 -33.91
C THR A 7 69.98 18.11 -32.43
N ILE A 8 69.96 19.18 -31.77
CA ILE A 8 70.18 19.48 -30.36
C ILE A 8 69.17 18.79 -29.48
N ALA A 9 69.64 18.11 -28.44
CA ALA A 9 68.84 17.61 -27.35
C ALA A 9 68.44 18.83 -26.43
N VAL A 10 67.14 19.01 -26.25
CA VAL A 10 66.59 19.83 -25.17
C VAL A 10 65.87 18.89 -24.21
N ALA A 11 66.50 18.70 -23.07
CA ALA A 11 65.91 17.99 -21.95
C ALA A 11 64.91 18.91 -21.26
N ALA A 12 63.62 18.67 -21.44
CA ALA A 12 62.58 19.29 -20.61
C ALA A 12 62.25 18.30 -19.49
N MET A 13 62.70 18.65 -18.28
CA MET A 13 62.19 18.01 -17.04
C MET A 13 60.75 18.40 -16.83
N MET A 14 59.83 17.50 -17.09
CA MET A 14 58.45 17.60 -16.60
C MET A 14 58.39 17.03 -15.20
N ALA A 15 58.23 17.90 -14.22
CA ALA A 15 57.87 17.50 -12.86
C ALA A 15 56.45 16.97 -12.88
N LEU A 16 56.24 15.64 -12.73
CA LEU A 16 54.95 15.06 -12.45
C LEU A 16 54.54 15.46 -11.02
N ALA A 17 53.63 16.42 -10.90
CA ALA A 17 52.85 16.61 -9.70
C ALA A 17 51.84 15.44 -9.57
N ILE A 18 52.16 14.51 -8.67
CA ILE A 18 51.22 13.48 -8.26
C ILE A 18 50.16 14.17 -7.40
N VAL A 19 49.04 14.58 -8.00
CA VAL A 19 47.84 14.92 -7.26
C VAL A 19 47.23 13.63 -6.72
N SER A 20 47.58 13.33 -5.48
CA SER A 20 46.91 12.31 -4.69
C SER A 20 45.48 12.76 -4.44
N CYS A 21 44.54 12.35 -5.30
CA CYS A 21 43.14 12.38 -4.95
C CYS A 21 42.94 11.46 -3.73
N LYS A 22 42.93 12.03 -2.54
CA LYS A 22 42.26 11.39 -1.41
C LYS A 22 40.80 11.19 -1.80
N LYS A 23 40.47 9.99 -2.18
CA LYS A 23 39.08 9.53 -2.25
C LYS A 23 38.54 9.62 -0.82
N ASN A 24 37.85 10.72 -0.52
CA ASN A 24 37.05 10.76 0.68
C ASN A 24 36.10 9.56 0.60
N GLN A 25 36.34 8.60 1.45
CA GLN A 25 35.40 7.56 1.75
C GLN A 25 34.27 8.28 2.50
N GLU A 26 33.32 8.81 1.77
CA GLU A 26 32.03 9.19 2.35
C GLU A 26 31.46 7.92 2.95
N THR A 27 31.53 7.86 4.25
CA THR A 27 30.82 6.86 5.04
C THR A 27 29.35 6.99 4.70
N ILE A 28 28.80 5.93 4.14
CA ILE A 28 27.36 5.74 3.93
C ILE A 28 26.72 5.72 5.33
N ALA A 29 26.34 6.89 5.81
CA ALA A 29 25.64 7.08 7.08
C ALA A 29 24.30 7.83 6.89
N ASP A 30 23.74 7.83 5.67
CA ASP A 30 22.54 8.61 5.35
C ASP A 30 21.23 7.80 5.24
N GLU A 31 21.28 6.46 5.24
CA GLU A 31 20.04 5.67 5.20
C GLU A 31 19.12 5.87 6.42
N PRO A 32 19.62 5.93 7.68
CA PRO A 32 18.72 6.12 8.81
C PRO A 32 18.00 7.47 8.82
N GLN A 33 18.64 8.52 8.32
CA GLN A 33 18.10 9.89 8.39
C GLN A 33 17.03 10.16 7.30
N GLU A 34 17.14 9.51 6.15
CA GLU A 34 16.13 9.62 5.09
C GLU A 34 14.88 8.80 5.42
N THR A 35 15.04 7.62 6.01
CA THR A 35 13.92 6.80 6.49
C THR A 35 13.15 7.46 7.63
N VAL A 36 13.82 8.09 8.58
CA VAL A 36 13.18 8.86 9.66
C VAL A 36 12.39 10.05 9.10
N LYS A 37 12.97 10.82 8.18
CA LYS A 37 12.26 11.92 7.51
C LYS A 37 11.04 11.46 6.71
N ASN A 38 11.11 10.26 6.12
CA ASN A 38 9.98 9.70 5.39
C ASN A 38 8.88 9.21 6.34
N ALA A 39 9.23 8.58 7.46
CA ALA A 39 8.28 8.17 8.49
C ALA A 39 7.47 9.36 9.04
N ASP A 40 8.13 10.50 9.30
CA ASP A 40 7.46 11.72 9.75
C ASP A 40 6.47 12.26 8.70
N LYS A 41 6.84 12.22 7.43
CA LYS A 41 5.94 12.59 6.33
C LYS A 41 4.74 11.66 6.23
N VAL A 42 4.96 10.36 6.40
CA VAL A 42 3.87 9.37 6.39
C VAL A 42 2.95 9.59 7.58
N LEU A 43 3.49 9.82 8.78
CA LEU A 43 2.69 10.12 9.97
C LEU A 43 1.86 11.40 9.78
N GLN A 44 2.46 12.45 9.21
CA GLN A 44 1.73 13.68 8.92
C GLN A 44 0.62 13.43 7.90
N TYR A 45 0.90 12.69 6.83
CA TYR A 45 -0.10 12.31 5.83
C TYR A 45 -1.29 11.54 6.44
N ILE A 46 -1.04 10.59 7.35
CA ILE A 46 -2.10 9.87 8.06
C ILE A 46 -2.99 10.85 8.86
N LYS A 47 -2.37 11.81 9.56
CA LYS A 47 -3.12 12.85 10.30
C LYS A 47 -3.90 13.77 9.37
N ASP A 48 -3.32 14.16 8.24
CA ASP A 48 -3.98 15.00 7.23
C ASP A 48 -5.17 14.29 6.56
N LEU A 49 -5.14 12.95 6.50
CA LEU A 49 -6.29 12.14 6.11
C LEU A 49 -7.42 12.16 7.16
N GLY A 50 -7.18 12.70 8.37
CA GLY A 50 -8.17 12.87 9.42
C GLY A 50 -8.28 11.70 10.40
N PHE A 51 -7.36 10.75 10.37
CA PHE A 51 -7.33 9.67 11.36
C PHE A 51 -6.98 10.22 12.75
N PRO A 52 -7.69 9.79 13.82
CA PRO A 52 -7.40 10.23 15.18
C PRO A 52 -6.04 9.71 15.64
N ALA A 53 -5.28 10.56 16.36
CA ALA A 53 -3.91 10.23 16.75
C ALA A 53 -3.83 8.96 17.61
N GLU A 54 -4.85 8.71 18.42
CA GLU A 54 -4.98 7.52 19.27
C GLU A 54 -5.21 6.22 18.49
N SER A 55 -5.66 6.31 17.25
CA SER A 55 -5.82 5.15 16.36
C SER A 55 -4.54 4.78 15.60
N ILE A 56 -3.46 5.57 15.75
CA ILE A 56 -2.21 5.37 15.02
C ILE A 56 -1.19 4.69 15.93
N VAL A 57 -0.81 3.47 15.59
CA VAL A 57 0.19 2.68 16.33
C VAL A 57 1.45 2.54 15.47
N ASP A 58 2.61 2.90 16.03
CA ASP A 58 3.90 2.65 15.42
C ASP A 58 4.30 1.17 15.60
N ASN A 59 4.37 0.43 14.51
CA ASN A 59 4.75 -0.99 14.49
C ASN A 59 6.12 -1.22 13.80
N GLY A 60 7.09 -0.35 14.08
CA GLY A 60 8.46 -0.45 13.55
C GLY A 60 8.56 0.00 12.09
N ASN A 61 8.29 -0.85 11.12
CA ASN A 61 8.42 -0.52 9.70
C ASN A 61 7.18 0.14 9.08
N GLU A 62 6.08 0.17 9.81
CA GLU A 62 4.78 0.67 9.36
C GLU A 62 4.01 1.32 10.51
N PHE A 63 3.06 2.18 10.16
CA PHE A 63 2.00 2.59 11.08
C PHE A 63 0.79 1.69 10.83
N VAL A 64 0.19 1.20 11.92
CA VAL A 64 -1.12 0.52 11.92
C VAL A 64 -2.16 1.53 12.36
N VAL A 65 -3.18 1.74 11.56
CA VAL A 65 -4.23 2.71 11.82
C VAL A 65 -5.57 1.97 11.91
N GLU A 66 -6.37 2.32 12.89
CA GLU A 66 -7.69 1.71 13.15
C GLU A 66 -7.66 0.17 13.25
N GLU A 67 -6.51 -0.40 13.65
CA GLU A 67 -6.24 -1.82 13.85
C GLU A 67 -6.01 -2.64 12.56
N ASP A 68 -6.50 -2.19 11.40
CA ASP A 68 -6.51 -2.95 10.15
C ASP A 68 -5.88 -2.27 8.92
N ILE A 69 -5.52 -0.98 9.00
CA ILE A 69 -4.92 -0.26 7.88
C ILE A 69 -3.42 -0.11 8.06
N LEU A 70 -2.63 -0.54 7.08
CA LEU A 70 -1.18 -0.45 7.10
C LEU A 70 -0.65 0.70 6.23
N PHE A 71 0.19 1.55 6.82
CA PHE A 71 0.95 2.58 6.14
C PHE A 71 2.46 2.32 6.30
N PRO A 72 3.14 1.78 5.28
CA PRO A 72 4.58 1.59 5.33
C PRO A 72 5.31 2.91 5.51
N LYS A 73 6.29 2.97 6.41
CA LYS A 73 7.07 4.20 6.65
C LYS A 73 7.89 4.66 5.45
N ASN A 74 8.15 3.78 4.49
CA ASN A 74 8.84 4.07 3.24
C ASN A 74 7.91 4.30 2.05
N MET A 75 6.58 4.41 2.26
CA MET A 75 5.64 4.66 1.18
C MET A 75 5.88 6.02 0.51
N VAL A 76 5.54 6.11 -0.76
CA VAL A 76 5.47 7.40 -1.47
C VAL A 76 4.21 8.12 -1.00
N VAL A 77 4.37 9.20 -0.27
CA VAL A 77 3.25 10.03 0.19
C VAL A 77 2.66 10.78 -1.01
N PRO A 78 1.34 10.64 -1.28
CA PRO A 78 0.70 11.35 -2.37
C PRO A 78 0.71 12.86 -2.15
N PHE A 79 0.74 13.62 -3.23
CA PHE A 79 0.49 15.07 -3.15
C PHE A 79 -1.02 15.27 -2.96
N VAL A 80 -1.43 15.64 -1.74
CA VAL A 80 -2.84 15.86 -1.43
C VAL A 80 -3.23 17.23 -1.96
N THR A 81 -4.04 17.29 -3.02
CA THR A 81 -4.74 18.52 -3.42
C THR A 81 -6.11 18.52 -2.74
N GLU A 82 -6.41 19.58 -2.01
CA GLU A 82 -7.74 19.76 -1.42
C GLU A 82 -8.82 19.71 -2.51
N GLY A 83 -9.67 18.69 -2.47
CA GLY A 83 -10.81 18.51 -3.36
C GLY A 83 -12.14 18.51 -2.58
N PRO A 84 -13.28 18.71 -3.25
CA PRO A 84 -14.59 18.77 -2.61
C PRO A 84 -14.97 17.43 -1.94
N LYS A 85 -15.55 17.52 -0.76
CA LYS A 85 -15.95 16.41 0.13
C LYS A 85 -17.30 15.83 -0.30
N THR A 86 -17.33 14.64 -0.89
CA THR A 86 -18.53 13.81 -1.13
C THR A 86 -18.20 12.29 -1.05
N GLU A 87 -19.06 11.43 -0.79
CA GLU A 87 -19.20 10.30 0.13
C GLU A 87 -19.06 8.86 -0.46
N GLN A 88 -18.09 8.21 -0.43
CA GLN A 88 -17.39 6.91 -0.27
C GLN A 88 -15.92 7.24 -0.17
N TYR A 89 -15.15 6.56 0.65
CA TYR A 89 -13.92 7.14 1.16
C TYR A 89 -12.69 6.39 0.67
N TYR A 90 -11.72 7.14 0.16
CA TYR A 90 -10.42 6.63 -0.27
C TYR A 90 -9.28 7.57 0.16
N THR A 91 -8.05 7.14 -0.01
CA THR A 91 -6.88 7.89 0.47
C THR A 91 -6.39 8.99 -0.48
N GLY A 92 -6.95 9.06 -1.70
CA GLY A 92 -6.36 9.86 -2.78
C GLY A 92 -5.21 9.15 -3.52
N SER A 93 -4.62 8.10 -2.93
CA SER A 93 -3.62 7.25 -3.57
C SER A 93 -4.30 6.05 -4.20
N ILE A 94 -4.48 6.04 -5.51
CA ILE A 94 -5.11 4.94 -6.24
C ILE A 94 -4.09 4.10 -7.02
N VAL A 95 -4.46 2.88 -7.35
CA VAL A 95 -3.70 2.06 -8.29
C VAL A 95 -3.83 2.68 -9.68
N ASN A 96 -2.72 2.90 -10.35
CA ASN A 96 -2.71 3.59 -11.64
C ASN A 96 -3.40 2.77 -12.76
N SER A 97 -3.67 3.44 -13.89
CA SER A 97 -4.45 2.88 -14.99
C SER A 97 -3.84 1.61 -15.63
N THR A 98 -2.54 1.42 -15.51
CA THR A 98 -1.83 0.22 -16.02
C THR A 98 -1.86 -0.90 -15.00
N ASN A 99 -1.48 -0.62 -13.75
CA ASN A 99 -1.34 -1.64 -12.71
C ASN A 99 -2.68 -2.26 -12.32
N LYS A 100 -3.78 -1.48 -12.33
CA LYS A 100 -5.12 -1.98 -12.00
C LYS A 100 -5.62 -3.11 -12.91
N LEU A 101 -5.10 -3.22 -14.12
CA LEU A 101 -5.52 -4.24 -15.09
C LEU A 101 -5.01 -5.64 -14.76
N ASN A 102 -3.98 -5.76 -13.91
CA ASN A 102 -3.38 -7.04 -13.54
C ASN A 102 -2.64 -6.93 -12.20
N ILE A 103 -3.38 -6.90 -11.10
CA ILE A 103 -2.82 -6.95 -9.75
C ILE A 103 -2.56 -8.41 -9.39
N ARG A 104 -1.29 -8.79 -9.32
CA ARG A 104 -0.86 -10.17 -9.06
C ARG A 104 -0.85 -10.45 -7.57
N VAL A 105 -1.60 -11.46 -7.15
CA VAL A 105 -1.74 -11.88 -5.75
C VAL A 105 -1.00 -13.18 -5.53
N PHE A 106 -0.02 -13.18 -4.64
CA PHE A 106 0.66 -14.38 -4.20
C PHE A 106 0.09 -14.82 -2.85
N ILE A 107 -0.37 -16.06 -2.82
CA ILE A 107 -0.89 -16.70 -1.60
C ILE A 107 0.27 -17.40 -0.91
N ASP A 108 0.68 -16.86 0.26
CA ASP A 108 1.71 -17.50 1.08
C ASP A 108 1.29 -18.92 1.47
N PRO A 109 2.22 -19.88 1.59
CA PRO A 109 1.92 -21.24 2.04
C PRO A 109 1.11 -21.30 3.36
N SER A 110 1.28 -20.35 4.26
CA SER A 110 0.50 -20.24 5.51
C SER A 110 -1.00 -20.04 5.27
N MET A 111 -1.40 -19.50 4.11
CA MET A 111 -2.78 -19.19 3.73
C MET A 111 -3.42 -20.22 2.77
N THR A 112 -2.73 -21.30 2.43
CA THR A 112 -3.23 -22.31 1.47
C THR A 112 -4.59 -22.90 1.88
N SER A 113 -4.84 -23.06 3.18
CA SER A 113 -6.12 -23.57 3.71
C SER A 113 -7.30 -22.60 3.54
N MET A 114 -7.05 -21.34 3.19
CA MET A 114 -8.06 -20.30 2.94
C MET A 114 -8.09 -19.84 1.47
N THR A 115 -7.55 -20.63 0.56
CA THR A 115 -7.54 -20.31 -0.89
C THR A 115 -8.95 -20.07 -1.44
N SER A 116 -9.95 -20.81 -0.95
CA SER A 116 -11.35 -20.65 -1.38
C SER A 116 -11.94 -19.30 -0.94
N GLU A 117 -11.65 -18.86 0.28
CA GLU A 117 -12.04 -17.56 0.80
C GLU A 117 -11.36 -16.42 0.05
N ILE A 118 -10.06 -16.56 -0.24
CA ILE A 118 -9.27 -15.59 -1.03
C ILE A 118 -9.87 -15.45 -2.42
N ASN A 119 -10.12 -16.58 -3.11
CA ASN A 119 -10.73 -16.56 -4.44
C ASN A 119 -12.14 -15.95 -4.43
N SER A 120 -12.93 -16.18 -3.36
CA SER A 120 -14.23 -15.54 -3.18
C SER A 120 -14.13 -14.01 -3.07
N GLY A 121 -13.17 -13.51 -2.29
CA GLY A 121 -12.90 -12.07 -2.18
C GLY A 121 -12.46 -11.46 -3.52
N ILE A 122 -11.50 -12.09 -4.20
CA ILE A 122 -11.03 -11.68 -5.53
C ILE A 122 -12.19 -11.64 -6.54
N ALA A 123 -13.05 -12.68 -6.53
CA ALA A 123 -14.18 -12.76 -7.45
C ALA A 123 -15.16 -11.59 -7.27
N GLN A 124 -15.38 -11.12 -6.03
CA GLN A 124 -16.26 -9.98 -5.76
C GLN A 124 -15.71 -8.69 -6.41
N TRP A 125 -14.43 -8.38 -6.21
CA TRP A 125 -13.81 -7.18 -6.81
C TRP A 125 -13.72 -7.28 -8.34
N ASN A 126 -13.32 -8.44 -8.87
CA ASN A 126 -13.23 -8.67 -10.31
C ASN A 126 -14.61 -8.66 -11.00
N GLY A 127 -15.67 -8.96 -10.26
CA GLY A 127 -17.06 -8.97 -10.74
C GLY A 127 -17.75 -7.60 -10.71
N VAL A 128 -17.08 -6.52 -10.32
CA VAL A 128 -17.71 -5.18 -10.28
C VAL A 128 -18.00 -4.70 -11.71
N PRO A 129 -19.26 -4.39 -12.04
CA PRO A 129 -19.61 -3.88 -13.35
C PRO A 129 -18.93 -2.52 -13.62
N ASN A 130 -18.57 -2.26 -14.87
CA ASN A 130 -17.95 -1.03 -15.33
C ASN A 130 -16.57 -0.72 -14.70
N SER A 131 -15.99 -1.64 -13.94
CA SER A 131 -14.62 -1.56 -13.43
C SER A 131 -13.67 -2.38 -14.31
N THR A 132 -12.46 -1.86 -14.51
CA THR A 132 -11.37 -2.57 -15.19
C THR A 132 -10.36 -3.18 -14.22
N LEU A 133 -10.60 -3.03 -12.90
CA LEU A 133 -9.76 -3.60 -11.85
C LEU A 133 -9.73 -5.13 -11.96
N ARG A 134 -8.55 -5.73 -11.91
CA ARG A 134 -8.39 -7.20 -11.96
C ARG A 134 -7.31 -7.67 -11.01
N PHE A 135 -7.69 -8.56 -10.10
CA PHE A 135 -6.78 -9.37 -9.29
C PHE A 135 -6.57 -10.73 -9.92
N ASN A 136 -5.34 -11.20 -9.99
CA ASN A 136 -4.98 -12.49 -10.54
C ASN A 136 -4.06 -13.24 -9.57
N VAL A 137 -4.43 -14.46 -9.18
CA VAL A 137 -3.56 -15.29 -8.33
C VAL A 137 -2.39 -15.80 -9.15
N VAL A 138 -1.20 -15.66 -8.59
CA VAL A 138 0.05 -16.16 -9.16
C VAL A 138 0.72 -17.15 -8.20
N THR A 139 1.56 -18.05 -8.74
CA THR A 139 2.20 -19.11 -7.98
C THR A 139 3.66 -18.80 -7.62
N ALA A 140 4.21 -17.71 -8.16
CA ALA A 140 5.59 -17.26 -7.92
C ALA A 140 5.72 -15.76 -8.18
N ALA A 141 6.85 -15.19 -7.76
CA ALA A 141 7.24 -13.83 -8.11
C ALA A 141 7.42 -13.67 -9.65
N PRO A 142 7.21 -12.46 -10.17
CA PRO A 142 6.86 -11.24 -9.45
C PRO A 142 5.37 -11.17 -9.09
N TYR A 143 5.06 -10.64 -7.90
CA TYR A 143 3.69 -10.37 -7.44
C TYR A 143 3.59 -8.95 -6.89
N ASP A 144 2.37 -8.44 -6.79
CA ASP A 144 2.07 -7.08 -6.31
C ASP A 144 1.54 -7.10 -4.88
N ILE A 145 0.78 -8.14 -4.51
CA ILE A 145 0.22 -8.34 -3.16
C ILE A 145 0.67 -9.69 -2.63
N LEU A 146 1.24 -9.71 -1.42
CA LEU A 146 1.42 -10.92 -0.62
C LEU A 146 0.27 -11.02 0.38
N ILE A 147 -0.44 -12.16 0.41
CA ILE A 147 -1.39 -12.47 1.48
C ILE A 147 -0.82 -13.59 2.36
N LYS A 148 -0.68 -13.32 3.67
CA LYS A 148 -0.10 -14.25 4.64
C LYS A 148 -0.87 -14.33 5.94
N ASP A 149 -0.70 -15.43 6.68
CA ASP A 149 -1.14 -15.55 8.07
C ASP A 149 -0.20 -14.80 9.00
N GLU A 150 -0.76 -14.07 9.96
CA GLU A 150 0.00 -13.41 11.00
C GLU A 150 -0.84 -13.35 12.29
N ASN A 151 -0.20 -13.61 13.43
CA ASN A 151 -0.87 -13.42 14.72
C ASN A 151 -0.95 -11.92 15.03
N LEU A 152 -2.14 -11.34 14.88
CA LEU A 152 -2.40 -9.92 15.12
C LEU A 152 -2.98 -9.65 16.54
N GLY A 153 -2.94 -10.65 17.41
CA GLY A 153 -3.56 -10.57 18.73
C GLY A 153 -5.09 -10.75 18.68
N SER A 154 -5.76 -10.43 19.79
CA SER A 154 -7.23 -10.48 19.89
C SER A 154 -7.84 -9.16 19.36
N GLY A 155 -8.97 -9.26 18.65
CA GLY A 155 -9.70 -8.11 18.13
C GLY A 155 -9.45 -7.83 16.66
N THR A 156 -8.23 -8.05 16.16
CA THR A 156 -7.86 -7.79 14.78
C THR A 156 -7.99 -9.04 13.92
N CYS A 157 -8.80 -8.99 12.88
CA CYS A 157 -9.07 -10.10 11.96
C CYS A 157 -8.14 -10.13 10.77
N GLY A 158 -7.77 -8.96 10.26
CA GLY A 158 -6.88 -8.78 9.13
C GLY A 158 -6.28 -7.38 9.14
N GLN A 159 -5.34 -7.17 8.24
CA GLN A 159 -4.73 -5.87 7.96
C GLN A 159 -4.40 -5.77 6.48
N GLY A 160 -4.77 -4.65 5.85
CA GLY A 160 -4.46 -4.35 4.46
C GLY A 160 -3.61 -3.09 4.31
N GLN A 161 -2.59 -3.17 3.47
CA GLN A 161 -1.74 -2.02 3.17
C GLN A 161 -2.38 -1.13 2.13
N PHE A 162 -2.33 0.19 2.32
CA PHE A 162 -2.79 1.13 1.30
C PHE A 162 -1.84 1.24 0.09
N PRO A 163 -2.38 1.63 -1.09
CA PRO A 163 -1.60 1.87 -2.30
C PRO A 163 -0.50 2.90 -2.11
N SER A 164 0.61 2.73 -2.83
CA SER A 164 1.73 3.65 -2.83
C SER A 164 2.35 3.76 -4.23
N GLY A 165 2.65 4.97 -4.69
CA GLY A 165 3.31 5.19 -5.97
C GLY A 165 2.55 4.65 -7.20
N GLY A 166 1.23 4.55 -7.11
CA GLY A 166 0.40 3.99 -8.19
C GLY A 166 0.37 2.46 -8.26
N SER A 167 0.98 1.76 -7.30
CA SER A 167 0.89 0.31 -7.12
C SER A 167 -0.14 -0.03 -6.04
N ALA A 168 -0.75 -1.20 -6.10
CA ALA A 168 -1.60 -1.72 -5.03
C ALA A 168 -0.81 -1.85 -3.72
N GLY A 169 -1.51 -1.82 -2.59
CA GLY A 169 -0.92 -2.14 -1.31
C GLY A 169 -0.31 -3.54 -1.34
N ALA A 170 0.96 -3.66 -0.92
CA ALA A 170 1.75 -4.85 -1.19
C ALA A 170 1.52 -6.01 -0.20
N LEU A 171 0.75 -5.78 0.88
CA LEU A 171 0.63 -6.74 1.97
C LEU A 171 -0.78 -6.83 2.52
N ILE A 172 -1.26 -8.07 2.66
CA ILE A 172 -2.43 -8.43 3.46
C ILE A 172 -1.97 -9.43 4.53
N LYS A 173 -2.29 -9.14 5.78
CA LYS A 173 -2.10 -10.02 6.92
C LYS A 173 -3.46 -10.51 7.39
N ILE A 174 -3.63 -11.80 7.58
CA ILE A 174 -4.86 -12.40 8.08
C ILE A 174 -4.57 -13.11 9.40
N ASN A 175 -5.30 -12.80 10.44
CA ASN A 175 -5.24 -13.49 11.72
C ASN A 175 -6.06 -14.79 11.64
N LYS A 176 -5.52 -15.77 10.91
CA LYS A 176 -6.21 -17.00 10.55
C LYS A 176 -6.72 -17.77 11.77
N SER A 177 -5.93 -17.85 12.82
CA SER A 177 -6.30 -18.53 14.05
C SER A 177 -7.49 -17.84 14.74
N TYR A 178 -7.51 -16.52 14.75
CA TYR A 178 -8.57 -15.72 15.36
C TYR A 178 -9.92 -15.87 14.63
N ILE A 179 -9.90 -15.90 13.30
CA ILE A 179 -11.11 -16.02 12.48
C ILE A 179 -11.51 -17.47 12.18
N ALA A 180 -10.77 -18.46 12.67
CA ALA A 180 -11.01 -19.88 12.33
C ALA A 180 -12.44 -20.36 12.66
N GLY A 181 -13.03 -19.86 13.74
CA GLY A 181 -14.41 -20.17 14.16
C GLY A 181 -15.51 -19.47 13.36
N ASN A 182 -15.18 -18.50 12.52
CA ASN A 182 -16.14 -17.76 11.72
C ASN A 182 -16.67 -18.64 10.57
N SER A 183 -17.86 -18.32 10.06
CA SER A 183 -18.39 -18.96 8.85
C SER A 183 -17.49 -18.66 7.65
N PHE A 184 -17.57 -19.51 6.61
CA PHE A 184 -16.87 -19.26 5.34
C PHE A 184 -17.13 -17.84 4.81
N ALA A 185 -18.39 -17.41 4.82
CA ALA A 185 -18.77 -16.08 4.31
C ALA A 185 -18.11 -14.96 5.10
N GLN A 186 -18.00 -15.09 6.43
CA GLN A 186 -17.33 -14.07 7.25
C GLN A 186 -15.81 -14.09 7.10
N ARG A 187 -15.18 -15.26 6.93
CA ARG A 187 -13.75 -15.32 6.60
C ARG A 187 -13.45 -14.70 5.24
N ALA A 188 -14.26 -15.04 4.21
CA ALA A 188 -14.16 -14.44 2.88
C ALA A 188 -14.40 -12.91 2.91
N ARG A 189 -15.35 -12.45 3.75
CA ARG A 189 -15.60 -11.02 3.99
C ARG A 189 -14.34 -10.32 4.50
N THR A 190 -13.70 -10.87 5.54
CA THR A 190 -12.45 -10.27 6.09
C THR A 190 -11.41 -10.10 4.98
N ILE A 191 -11.15 -11.16 4.23
CA ILE A 191 -10.15 -11.11 3.14
C ILE A 191 -10.55 -10.11 2.03
N CYS A 192 -11.83 -10.07 1.67
CA CYS A 192 -12.35 -9.12 0.68
C CYS A 192 -12.20 -7.66 1.14
N HIS A 193 -12.40 -7.39 2.43
CA HIS A 193 -12.20 -6.10 3.07
C HIS A 193 -10.74 -5.64 2.95
N GLU A 194 -9.78 -6.50 3.29
CA GLU A 194 -8.35 -6.17 3.20
C GLU A 194 -7.90 -5.91 1.75
N PHE A 195 -8.48 -6.60 0.76
CA PHE A 195 -8.26 -6.23 -0.64
C PHE A 195 -8.77 -4.82 -0.95
N GLY A 196 -9.85 -4.37 -0.32
CA GLY A 196 -10.36 -3.01 -0.45
C GLY A 196 -9.34 -1.97 0.00
N HIS A 197 -8.67 -2.20 1.12
CA HIS A 197 -7.56 -1.32 1.56
C HIS A 197 -6.42 -1.31 0.53
N CYS A 198 -6.05 -2.46 -0.03
CA CYS A 198 -5.00 -2.54 -1.05
C CYS A 198 -5.31 -1.77 -2.35
N ILE A 199 -6.55 -1.37 -2.54
CA ILE A 199 -6.99 -0.52 -3.66
C ILE A 199 -7.55 0.83 -3.18
N SER A 200 -7.10 1.34 -2.04
CA SER A 200 -7.35 2.70 -1.54
C SER A 200 -8.64 2.93 -0.73
N PHE A 201 -9.55 1.94 -0.60
CA PHE A 201 -10.76 2.15 0.18
C PHE A 201 -10.48 2.25 1.68
N ARG A 202 -11.05 3.29 2.30
CA ARG A 202 -11.11 3.50 3.75
C ARG A 202 -12.39 2.89 4.31
N HIS A 203 -12.57 2.96 5.63
CA HIS A 203 -13.82 2.55 6.24
C HIS A 203 -14.97 3.48 5.84
N THR A 204 -16.08 2.89 5.43
CA THR A 204 -17.30 3.65 5.06
C THR A 204 -17.93 4.29 6.30
N ASN A 205 -17.82 3.66 7.46
CA ASN A 205 -18.30 4.17 8.76
C ASN A 205 -17.28 5.03 9.50
N TRP A 206 -16.41 5.75 8.78
CA TRP A 206 -15.29 6.55 9.28
C TRP A 206 -15.64 7.45 10.48
N ALA A 207 -16.77 8.16 10.44
CA ALA A 207 -17.20 9.04 11.54
C ALA A 207 -17.47 8.26 12.84
N ALA A 208 -17.98 7.03 12.74
CA ALA A 208 -18.17 6.15 13.89
C ALA A 208 -16.85 5.58 14.42
N ARG A 209 -15.76 5.67 13.64
CA ARG A 209 -14.39 5.31 14.05
C ARG A 209 -13.63 6.48 14.67
N GLY A 210 -14.25 7.66 14.78
CA GLY A 210 -13.65 8.85 15.35
C GLY A 210 -12.81 9.69 14.37
N GLU A 211 -12.80 9.35 13.10
CA GLU A 211 -12.09 10.14 12.10
C GLU A 211 -12.71 11.53 11.94
N SER A 212 -11.88 12.55 11.75
CA SER A 212 -12.32 13.96 11.64
C SER A 212 -12.76 14.33 10.22
N THR A 213 -12.28 13.61 9.24
CA THR A 213 -12.59 13.82 7.82
C THR A 213 -12.27 12.56 7.00
N ALA A 214 -12.85 12.47 5.83
CA ALA A 214 -12.52 11.44 4.86
C ALA A 214 -12.67 11.96 3.44
N THR A 215 -11.80 11.54 2.52
CA THR A 215 -11.87 11.93 1.10
C THR A 215 -12.82 11.00 0.37
N ASN A 216 -13.73 11.57 -0.39
CA ASN A 216 -14.84 10.85 -1.01
C ASN A 216 -14.53 10.40 -2.43
N VAL A 217 -15.13 9.27 -2.82
CA VAL A 217 -15.14 8.81 -4.21
C VAL A 217 -16.12 9.69 -5.02
N PRO A 218 -15.69 10.31 -6.14
CA PRO A 218 -16.54 11.15 -6.94
C PRO A 218 -17.81 10.44 -7.43
N GLY A 219 -18.98 11.08 -7.21
CA GLY A 219 -20.27 10.58 -7.72
C GLY A 219 -20.95 9.52 -6.84
N VAL A 220 -20.35 9.08 -5.76
CA VAL A 220 -20.96 8.11 -4.82
C VAL A 220 -21.25 8.81 -3.51
N THR A 221 -22.52 8.91 -3.10
CA THR A 221 -22.97 9.72 -1.98
C THR A 221 -23.45 8.90 -0.77
N GLY A 222 -23.17 9.40 0.45
CA GLY A 222 -23.68 8.89 1.73
C GLY A 222 -22.99 7.65 2.28
N THR A 223 -22.96 7.57 3.61
CA THR A 223 -22.55 6.36 4.32
C THR A 223 -23.40 5.15 3.90
N ASP A 224 -22.88 3.97 4.04
CA ASP A 224 -23.56 2.73 3.68
C ASP A 224 -23.40 1.69 4.79
N ALA A 225 -24.46 1.47 5.55
CA ALA A 225 -24.50 0.46 6.59
C ALA A 225 -24.31 -0.97 6.05
N SER A 226 -24.56 -1.17 4.75
CA SER A 226 -24.39 -2.45 4.05
C SER A 226 -23.04 -2.58 3.34
N SER A 227 -22.16 -1.58 3.47
CA SER A 227 -20.82 -1.62 2.86
C SER A 227 -19.98 -2.75 3.46
N LEU A 228 -19.30 -3.49 2.60
CA LEU A 228 -18.29 -4.46 3.01
C LEU A 228 -17.09 -3.74 3.65
N MET A 229 -16.87 -2.47 3.29
CA MET A 229 -15.79 -1.62 3.83
C MET A 229 -16.14 -0.95 5.18
N ASN A 230 -17.19 -1.38 5.89
CA ASN A 230 -17.38 -0.95 7.28
C ASN A 230 -16.33 -1.61 8.19
N GLY A 231 -15.59 -0.79 8.94
CA GLY A 231 -14.58 -1.23 9.91
C GLY A 231 -15.18 -1.77 11.21
N GLY A 232 -14.36 -2.49 11.98
CA GLY A 232 -14.72 -3.03 13.28
C GLY A 232 -15.65 -4.26 13.26
N GLN A 233 -15.65 -5.03 12.17
CA GLN A 233 -16.60 -6.13 11.96
C GLN A 233 -15.88 -7.47 11.68
N CYS A 234 -15.29 -8.07 12.71
CA CYS A 234 -14.52 -9.32 12.57
C CYS A 234 -15.33 -10.61 12.35
N ASN A 235 -16.56 -10.68 12.81
CA ASN A 235 -17.45 -11.86 12.66
C ASN A 235 -18.89 -11.43 12.40
N SER A 236 -19.04 -10.29 11.74
CA SER A 236 -20.34 -9.68 11.46
C SER A 236 -20.25 -8.84 10.18
N GLY A 237 -21.34 -8.17 9.84
CA GLY A 237 -21.40 -7.27 8.70
C GLY A 237 -21.68 -7.93 7.37
N ALA A 238 -21.68 -7.10 6.33
CA ALA A 238 -21.97 -7.52 4.97
C ALA A 238 -20.90 -8.50 4.44
N THR A 239 -21.31 -9.55 3.79
CA THR A 239 -20.41 -10.57 3.21
C THR A 239 -20.22 -10.41 1.71
N VAL A 240 -20.88 -9.43 1.11
CA VAL A 240 -20.81 -9.09 -0.31
C VAL A 240 -20.67 -7.59 -0.48
N LEU A 241 -19.98 -7.16 -1.53
CA LEU A 241 -19.90 -5.75 -1.90
C LEU A 241 -21.29 -5.15 -2.11
N SER A 242 -21.59 -4.06 -1.43
CA SER A 242 -22.82 -3.30 -1.60
C SER A 242 -22.91 -2.66 -2.99
N THR A 243 -24.05 -2.06 -3.31
CA THR A 243 -24.17 -1.24 -4.53
C THR A 243 -23.20 -0.07 -4.50
N LYS A 244 -23.06 0.62 -3.37
CA LYS A 244 -22.14 1.76 -3.25
C LYS A 244 -20.67 1.36 -3.30
N ASP A 245 -20.29 0.21 -2.75
CA ASP A 245 -18.93 -0.33 -2.91
C ASP A 245 -18.60 -0.56 -4.40
N LYS A 246 -19.57 -1.11 -5.16
CA LYS A 246 -19.41 -1.34 -6.60
C LYS A 246 -19.36 -0.05 -7.40
N ASP A 247 -20.24 0.90 -7.10
CA ASP A 247 -20.27 2.22 -7.76
C ASP A 247 -18.96 2.98 -7.51
N ALA A 248 -18.47 2.94 -6.28
CA ALA A 248 -17.19 3.53 -5.92
C ALA A 248 -16.01 2.88 -6.65
N THR A 249 -16.03 1.55 -6.77
CA THR A 249 -14.99 0.83 -7.52
C THR A 249 -15.05 1.19 -9.01
N ALA A 250 -16.21 1.26 -9.61
CA ALA A 250 -16.39 1.66 -11.00
C ALA A 250 -15.98 3.13 -11.26
N ALA A 251 -16.15 4.01 -10.27
CA ALA A 251 -15.76 5.42 -10.37
C ALA A 251 -14.23 5.62 -10.29
N LEU A 252 -13.52 4.76 -9.55
CA LEU A 252 -12.05 4.84 -9.39
C LEU A 252 -11.29 4.00 -10.42
N TYR A 253 -11.87 2.93 -10.90
CA TYR A 253 -11.18 1.85 -11.64
C TYR A 253 -11.94 1.41 -12.89
#